data_1186678c4db91426abfcecca473b29e9
#
_entry.id   1186678c4db91426abfcecca473b29e9
#
_cell.length_a   1.000
_cell.length_b   1.000
_cell.length_c   1.000
_cell.angle_alpha   90.00
_cell.angle_beta   90.00
_cell.angle_gamma   90.00
#
_symmetry.space_group_name_H-M   'P 1'
#
loop_
_entity.id
_entity.type
_entity.pdbx_description
1 polymer ?
#
loop_
_entity_poly.entity_id
_entity_poly.type
_entity_poly.pdbx_seq_one_letter_code
_entity_poly.pdbx_strand_id
1 'polypeptide(L)'
;ALAVDGYSFEYGKSDSGNSSVDMYRLGMQWDWNRKLIEMGGWHVGGFWDLSMGYWDNKSPFSTTSGLADVGLTPTFRLQQNTISGFSPYAEIAVGFHFLSVTSVSTQRQFGSSFQFGDHVGAGVRFGNKGEYDIGYRYQHLSNAGIKGPNQGINFNQVRLQYHF
;
A
#
# COMPACT_ATOMS: atom_id res chain seq x y z
N ALA A 1 22.45 -2.08 12.91
CA ALA A 1 21.18 -2.84 12.76
C ALA A 1 20.08 -1.90 12.32
N LEU A 2 19.24 -2.36 11.39
CA LEU A 2 18.08 -1.59 10.94
C LEU A 2 16.96 -1.76 11.96
N ALA A 3 16.65 -0.69 12.68
CA ALA A 3 15.51 -0.67 13.59
C ALA A 3 14.25 -0.35 12.81
N VAL A 4 13.16 -1.06 13.10
CA VAL A 4 11.85 -0.79 12.51
C VAL A 4 11.29 0.49 13.12
N ASP A 5 10.79 1.39 12.27
CA ASP A 5 10.25 2.69 12.69
C ASP A 5 8.74 2.70 12.84
N GLY A 6 8.07 1.65 12.41
CA GLY A 6 6.62 1.55 12.56
C GLY A 6 6.04 0.24 12.06
N TYR A 7 4.78 0.01 12.45
CA TYR A 7 3.96 -1.10 11.96
C TYR A 7 2.65 -0.57 11.40
N SER A 8 2.08 -1.31 10.45
CA SER A 8 0.80 -0.93 9.86
C SER A 8 -0.11 -2.12 9.63
N PHE A 9 -1.40 -1.81 9.57
CA PHE A 9 -2.45 -2.72 9.14
C PHE A 9 -3.30 -2.01 8.08
N GLU A 10 -3.61 -2.72 7.00
CA GLU A 10 -4.46 -2.21 5.93
C GLU A 10 -5.60 -3.17 5.67
N TYR A 11 -6.76 -2.60 5.38
CA TYR A 11 -7.91 -3.32 4.85
C TYR A 11 -8.33 -2.64 3.55
N GLY A 12 -8.56 -3.44 2.52
CA GLY A 12 -8.97 -2.91 1.22
C GLY A 12 -10.01 -3.76 0.54
N LYS A 13 -10.73 -3.12 -0.37
CA LYS A 13 -11.68 -3.78 -1.27
C LYS A 13 -11.34 -3.44 -2.70
N SER A 14 -11.43 -4.42 -3.58
CA SER A 14 -11.27 -4.17 -5.01
C SER A 14 -12.50 -3.45 -5.55
N ASP A 15 -12.27 -2.52 -6.48
CA ASP A 15 -13.31 -1.85 -7.25
C ASP A 15 -13.34 -2.32 -8.71
N SER A 16 -12.72 -3.44 -9.00
CA SER A 16 -12.46 -3.91 -10.35
C SER A 16 -13.53 -4.86 -10.84
N GLY A 17 -14.61 -4.32 -11.36
CA GLY A 17 -15.56 -5.02 -12.18
C GLY A 17 -16.03 -6.37 -11.63
N ASN A 18 -15.67 -7.44 -12.31
CA ASN A 18 -16.12 -8.81 -12.02
C ASN A 18 -15.33 -9.50 -10.90
N SER A 19 -14.38 -8.81 -10.27
CA SER A 19 -13.60 -9.35 -9.16
C SER A 19 -14.02 -8.70 -7.87
N SER A 20 -14.40 -9.50 -6.89
CA SER A 20 -14.71 -9.04 -5.54
C SER A 20 -13.68 -9.62 -4.59
N VAL A 21 -12.72 -8.79 -4.17
CA VAL A 21 -11.60 -9.20 -3.35
C VAL A 21 -11.50 -8.30 -2.13
N ASP A 22 -11.43 -8.92 -0.95
CA ASP A 22 -11.07 -8.23 0.29
C ASP A 22 -9.58 -8.48 0.55
N MET A 23 -8.86 -7.43 0.90
CA MET A 23 -7.42 -7.49 1.12
C MET A 23 -7.10 -7.07 2.55
N TYR A 24 -6.23 -7.84 3.20
CA TYR A 24 -5.70 -7.57 4.53
C TYR A 24 -4.19 -7.56 4.44
N ARG A 25 -3.55 -6.52 4.98
CA ARG A 25 -2.10 -6.37 4.85
C ARG A 25 -1.48 -5.88 6.15
N LEU A 26 -0.39 -6.52 6.55
CA LEU A 26 0.48 -6.08 7.63
C LEU A 26 1.76 -5.52 7.04
N GLY A 27 2.30 -4.47 7.64
CA GLY A 27 3.52 -3.84 7.17
C GLY A 27 4.48 -3.44 8.28
N MET A 28 5.74 -3.34 7.91
CA MET A 28 6.81 -2.77 8.73
C MET A 28 7.44 -1.64 7.93
N GLN A 29 7.80 -0.54 8.62
CA GLN A 29 8.32 0.64 7.97
C GLN A 29 9.70 1.00 8.52
N TRP A 30 10.55 1.52 7.60
CA TRP A 30 11.86 2.09 7.91
C TRP A 30 11.92 3.48 7.31
N ASP A 31 11.97 4.51 8.14
CA ASP A 31 12.09 5.89 7.70
C ASP A 31 13.43 6.17 7.06
N TRP A 32 13.43 6.96 5.99
CA TRP A 32 14.66 7.43 5.38
C TRP A 32 15.33 8.53 6.21
N ASN A 33 14.56 9.19 7.09
CA ASN A 33 15.02 10.30 7.94
C ASN A 33 15.65 11.43 7.13
N ARG A 34 15.06 11.70 5.97
CA ARG A 34 15.53 12.73 5.05
C ARG A 34 14.39 13.60 4.59
N LYS A 35 14.66 14.91 4.51
CA LYS A 35 13.79 15.87 3.85
C LYS A 35 14.30 16.03 2.43
N LEU A 36 13.65 15.36 1.47
CA LEU A 36 14.05 15.35 0.07
C LEU A 36 13.74 16.70 -0.59
N ILE A 37 12.60 17.28 -0.25
CA ILE A 37 12.16 18.59 -0.73
C ILE A 37 11.58 19.33 0.47
N GLU A 38 12.00 20.56 0.68
CA GLU A 38 11.49 21.42 1.76
C GLU A 38 10.65 22.55 1.16
N MET A 39 9.47 22.78 1.73
CA MET A 39 8.51 23.78 1.26
C MET A 39 7.88 24.48 2.46
N GLY A 40 8.55 25.50 2.98
CA GLY A 40 8.06 26.21 4.16
C GLY A 40 7.97 25.29 5.37
N GLY A 41 6.81 25.19 5.99
CA GLY A 41 6.57 24.29 7.12
C GLY A 41 6.33 22.83 6.76
N TRP A 42 6.51 22.44 5.50
CA TRP A 42 6.27 21.09 4.98
C TRP A 42 7.52 20.52 4.34
N HIS A 43 7.58 19.20 4.21
CA HIS A 43 8.64 18.53 3.46
C HIS A 43 8.12 17.26 2.83
N VAL A 44 8.82 16.82 1.78
CA VAL A 44 8.66 15.47 1.25
C VAL A 44 9.74 14.60 1.86
N GLY A 45 9.33 13.61 2.60
CA GLY A 45 10.17 12.54 3.12
C GLY A 45 9.73 11.22 2.57
N GLY A 46 10.12 10.14 3.22
CA GLY A 46 9.67 8.83 2.80
C GLY A 46 10.13 7.72 3.71
N PHE A 47 9.69 6.53 3.34
CA PHE A 47 10.02 5.31 4.09
C PHE A 47 9.93 4.10 3.16
N TRP A 48 10.65 3.05 3.56
CA TRP A 48 10.48 1.72 2.99
C TRP A 48 9.34 1.02 3.74
N ASP A 49 8.47 0.36 2.99
CA ASP A 49 7.35 -0.42 3.54
C ASP A 49 7.50 -1.86 3.06
N LEU A 50 7.75 -2.78 3.99
CA LEU A 50 7.75 -4.21 3.71
C LEU A 50 6.42 -4.76 4.21
N SER A 51 5.66 -5.38 3.33
CA SER A 51 4.30 -5.81 3.64
C SER A 51 4.06 -7.27 3.30
N MET A 52 3.10 -7.84 4.01
CA MET A 52 2.59 -9.18 3.78
C MET A 52 1.08 -9.11 3.81
N GLY A 53 0.43 -9.51 2.73
CA GLY A 53 -1.01 -9.39 2.58
C GLY A 53 -1.67 -10.71 2.21
N TYR A 54 -2.98 -10.75 2.44
CA TYR A 54 -3.84 -11.83 2.02
C TYR A 54 -5.06 -11.26 1.30
N TRP A 55 -5.37 -11.82 0.15
CA TRP A 55 -6.52 -11.45 -0.65
C TRP A 55 -7.56 -12.55 -0.54
N ASP A 56 -8.74 -12.23 0.00
CA ASP A 56 -9.87 -13.15 0.10
C ASP A 56 -10.78 -12.90 -1.10
N ASN A 57 -10.78 -13.84 -2.02
CA ASN A 57 -11.50 -13.72 -3.29
C ASN A 57 -12.94 -14.22 -3.13
N LYS A 58 -13.88 -13.30 -3.18
CA LYS A 58 -15.33 -13.57 -3.05
C LYS A 58 -16.06 -13.48 -4.38
N SER A 59 -15.33 -13.35 -5.48
CA SER A 59 -15.91 -13.26 -6.82
C SER A 59 -16.61 -14.57 -7.19
N PRO A 60 -17.82 -14.52 -7.81
CA PRO A 60 -18.51 -15.73 -8.29
C PRO A 60 -17.75 -16.44 -9.40
N PHE A 61 -16.84 -15.78 -10.08
CA PHE A 61 -16.00 -16.35 -11.14
C PHE A 61 -14.59 -16.65 -10.66
N SER A 62 -14.41 -16.82 -9.34
CA SER A 62 -13.06 -17.01 -8.80
C SER A 62 -12.47 -18.34 -9.23
N THR A 63 -11.21 -18.29 -9.66
CA THR A 63 -10.39 -19.46 -9.94
C THR A 63 -9.53 -19.83 -8.74
N THR A 64 -9.51 -18.98 -7.72
CA THR A 64 -8.78 -19.18 -6.48
C THR A 64 -9.52 -18.51 -5.33
N SER A 65 -9.58 -19.16 -4.18
CA SER A 65 -10.30 -18.61 -3.00
C SER A 65 -9.49 -17.56 -2.27
N GLY A 66 -8.18 -17.58 -2.41
CA GLY A 66 -7.31 -16.59 -1.79
C GLY A 66 -5.89 -16.66 -2.32
N LEU A 67 -5.14 -15.60 -2.07
CA LEU A 67 -3.71 -15.55 -2.40
C LEU A 67 -2.96 -14.68 -1.41
N ALA A 68 -1.66 -14.92 -1.30
CA ALA A 68 -0.76 -14.10 -0.50
C ALA A 68 0.00 -13.13 -1.39
N ASP A 69 0.34 -11.97 -0.82
CA ASP A 69 1.06 -10.88 -1.46
C ASP A 69 2.18 -10.46 -0.52
N VAL A 70 3.41 -10.42 -1.01
CA VAL A 70 4.57 -9.85 -0.31
C VAL A 70 5.04 -8.67 -1.11
N GLY A 71 5.18 -7.51 -0.47
CA GLY A 71 5.53 -6.28 -1.15
C GLY A 71 6.64 -5.51 -0.48
N LEU A 72 7.42 -4.79 -1.29
CA LEU A 72 8.40 -3.79 -0.85
C LEU A 72 8.12 -2.49 -1.58
N THR A 73 7.79 -1.44 -0.82
CA THR A 73 7.26 -0.21 -1.39
C THR A 73 7.98 1.01 -0.85
N PRO A 74 8.81 1.66 -1.67
CA PRO A 74 9.30 3.00 -1.33
C PRO A 74 8.14 3.98 -1.43
N THR A 75 7.88 4.72 -0.36
CA THR A 75 6.73 5.63 -0.25
C THR A 75 7.23 7.04 0.00
N PHE A 76 6.79 7.98 -0.83
CA PHE A 76 7.08 9.41 -0.69
C PHE A 76 5.89 10.07 -0.03
N ARG A 77 6.14 10.82 1.05
CA ARG A 77 5.09 11.45 1.83
C ARG A 77 5.36 12.93 2.02
N LEU A 78 4.38 13.75 1.64
CA LEU A 78 4.36 15.18 1.93
C LEU A 78 3.72 15.37 3.31
N GLN A 79 4.47 15.91 4.27
CA GLN A 79 4.03 16.07 5.64
C GLN A 79 4.63 17.32 6.27
N GLN A 80 4.05 17.73 7.40
CA GLN A 80 4.53 18.90 8.15
C GLN A 80 5.87 18.59 8.82
N ASN A 81 6.72 19.61 8.93
CA ASN A 81 8.05 19.48 9.56
C ASN A 81 7.92 19.12 11.04
N THR A 82 6.93 19.68 11.72
CA THR A 82 6.64 19.40 13.12
C THR A 82 5.27 18.76 13.21
N ILE A 83 5.22 17.55 13.75
CA ILE A 83 3.99 16.77 13.86
C ILE A 83 3.53 16.88 15.30
N SER A 84 2.47 17.67 15.52
CA SER A 84 1.82 17.81 16.82
C SER A 84 0.32 17.98 16.60
N GLY A 85 -0.49 17.38 17.47
CA GLY A 85 -1.93 17.34 17.26
C GLY A 85 -2.26 16.58 15.97
N PHE A 86 -3.23 17.07 15.21
CA PHE A 86 -3.61 16.48 13.92
C PHE A 86 -2.76 17.07 12.79
N SER A 87 -2.00 16.23 12.11
CA SER A 87 -1.12 16.64 11.03
C SER A 87 -1.47 15.87 9.76
N PRO A 88 -2.06 16.53 8.75
CA PRO A 88 -2.42 15.85 7.50
C PRO A 88 -1.19 15.56 6.66
N TYR A 89 -1.30 14.53 5.81
CA TYR A 89 -0.27 14.20 4.84
C TYR A 89 -0.90 13.70 3.53
N ALA A 90 -0.09 13.74 2.48
CA ALA A 90 -0.39 13.07 1.21
C ALA A 90 0.79 12.21 0.82
N GLU A 91 0.54 11.14 0.08
CA GLU A 91 1.62 10.24 -0.33
C GLU A 91 1.41 9.64 -1.71
N ILE A 92 2.52 9.29 -2.34
CA ILE A 92 2.54 8.50 -3.57
C ILE A 92 3.62 7.44 -3.43
N ALA A 93 3.42 6.31 -4.11
CA ALA A 93 4.39 5.23 -4.09
C ALA A 93 4.29 4.34 -5.32
N VAL A 94 5.40 3.70 -5.64
CA VAL A 94 5.45 2.58 -6.57
C VAL A 94 6.14 1.43 -5.84
N GLY A 95 5.46 0.31 -5.71
CA GLY A 95 5.95 -0.85 -4.98
C GLY A 95 6.15 -2.06 -5.86
N PHE A 96 6.86 -3.03 -5.31
CA PHE A 96 7.14 -4.31 -5.94
C PHE A 96 6.45 -5.38 -5.13
N HIS A 97 5.59 -6.19 -5.81
CA HIS A 97 4.79 -7.22 -5.16
C HIS A 97 5.00 -8.57 -5.80
N PHE A 98 5.00 -9.61 -4.97
CA PHE A 98 4.99 -11.00 -5.43
C PHE A 98 3.72 -11.66 -4.94
N LEU A 99 2.96 -12.24 -5.87
CA LEU A 99 1.70 -12.91 -5.60
C LEU A 99 1.91 -14.42 -5.57
N SER A 100 1.18 -15.11 -4.70
CA SER A 100 1.25 -16.58 -4.62
C SER A 100 0.59 -17.26 -5.81
N VAL A 101 -0.39 -16.59 -6.46
CA VAL A 101 -1.04 -17.07 -7.68
C VAL A 101 -1.26 -15.90 -8.64
N THR A 102 -1.41 -16.19 -9.94
CA THR A 102 -1.58 -15.16 -10.97
C THR A 102 -3.01 -15.01 -11.46
N SER A 103 -3.91 -15.91 -11.10
CA SER A 103 -5.31 -15.89 -11.55
C SER A 103 -6.23 -15.75 -10.36
N VAL A 104 -7.00 -14.66 -10.32
CA VAL A 104 -7.98 -14.36 -9.26
C VAL A 104 -9.35 -14.83 -9.67
N SER A 105 -9.72 -14.64 -10.94
CA SER A 105 -10.98 -15.09 -11.53
C SER A 105 -10.79 -15.32 -13.02
N THR A 106 -11.83 -15.85 -13.69
CA THR A 106 -11.78 -16.03 -15.15
C THR A 106 -11.67 -14.68 -15.88
N GLN A 107 -12.10 -13.58 -15.27
CA GLN A 107 -12.02 -12.23 -15.83
C GLN A 107 -10.84 -11.42 -15.28
N ARG A 108 -10.15 -11.92 -14.24
CA ARG A 108 -9.07 -11.17 -13.59
C ARG A 108 -7.85 -12.06 -13.47
N GLN A 109 -6.88 -11.84 -14.36
CA GLN A 109 -5.64 -12.61 -14.42
C GLN A 109 -4.44 -11.68 -14.44
N PHE A 110 -3.34 -12.14 -13.85
CA PHE A 110 -2.06 -11.44 -13.88
C PHE A 110 -1.08 -12.24 -14.72
N GLY A 111 -0.31 -11.56 -15.57
CA GLY A 111 0.65 -12.20 -16.48
C GLY A 111 1.86 -12.79 -15.77
N SER A 112 2.10 -12.42 -14.49
CA SER A 112 3.23 -12.92 -13.70
C SER A 112 2.89 -12.83 -12.22
N SER A 113 3.63 -13.58 -11.38
CA SER A 113 3.53 -13.43 -9.93
C SER A 113 4.13 -12.11 -9.44
N PHE A 114 5.07 -11.53 -10.19
CA PHE A 114 5.60 -10.20 -9.92
C PHE A 114 4.65 -9.14 -10.48
N GLN A 115 4.29 -8.16 -9.64
CA GLN A 115 3.42 -7.05 -10.00
C GLN A 115 4.00 -5.74 -9.47
N PHE A 116 3.78 -4.65 -10.21
CA PHE A 116 3.98 -3.31 -9.69
C PHE A 116 2.72 -2.88 -8.96
N GLY A 117 2.90 -2.34 -7.74
CA GLY A 117 1.79 -1.77 -6.97
C GLY A 117 2.05 -0.29 -6.75
N ASP A 118 1.32 0.56 -7.46
CA ASP A 118 1.40 2.00 -7.25
C ASP A 118 0.19 2.46 -6.46
N HIS A 119 0.39 3.47 -5.59
CA HIS A 119 -0.73 4.04 -4.87
C HIS A 119 -0.58 5.55 -4.71
N VAL A 120 -1.74 6.20 -4.54
CA VAL A 120 -1.85 7.55 -4.03
C VAL A 120 -2.69 7.51 -2.76
N GLY A 121 -2.39 8.38 -1.82
CA GLY A 121 -3.11 8.38 -0.56
C GLY A 121 -3.02 9.68 0.18
N ALA A 122 -3.85 9.77 1.21
CA ALA A 122 -3.86 10.90 2.13
C ALA A 122 -4.33 10.40 3.50
N GLY A 123 -3.91 11.09 4.54
CA GLY A 123 -4.30 10.73 5.89
C GLY A 123 -3.91 11.80 6.89
N VAL A 124 -3.96 11.41 8.15
CA VAL A 124 -3.65 12.30 9.26
C VAL A 124 -2.83 11.53 10.30
N ARG A 125 -1.80 12.18 10.82
CA ARG A 125 -1.07 11.73 12.01
C ARG A 125 -1.57 12.49 13.22
N PHE A 126 -1.64 11.83 14.36
CA PHE A 126 -2.09 12.44 15.60
C PHE A 126 -1.39 11.78 16.80
N GLY A 127 -1.63 12.33 17.99
CA GLY A 127 -0.93 11.93 19.21
C GLY A 127 0.15 12.95 19.58
N ASN A 128 0.80 12.76 20.72
CA ASN A 128 1.77 13.72 21.24
C ASN A 128 3.01 13.87 20.34
N LYS A 129 3.37 12.78 19.62
CA LYS A 129 4.54 12.73 18.73
C LYS A 129 4.13 12.34 17.30
N GLY A 130 2.83 12.39 16.97
CA GLY A 130 2.34 11.91 15.70
C GLY A 130 2.49 10.40 15.54
N GLU A 131 2.44 9.65 16.64
CA GLU A 131 2.64 8.20 16.65
C GLU A 131 1.50 7.44 15.99
N TYR A 132 0.29 7.99 15.98
CA TYR A 132 -0.87 7.38 15.36
C TYR A 132 -1.10 7.95 13.96
N ASP A 133 -1.51 7.09 13.04
CA ASP A 133 -1.67 7.43 11.64
C ASP A 133 -2.85 6.66 11.08
N ILE A 134 -3.82 7.38 10.53
CA ILE A 134 -4.94 6.81 9.80
C ILE A 134 -4.98 7.43 8.42
N GLY A 135 -5.08 6.59 7.39
CA GLY A 135 -5.05 7.05 6.02
C GLY A 135 -5.91 6.22 5.08
N TYR A 136 -6.10 6.79 3.90
CA TYR A 136 -6.74 6.16 2.77
C TYR A 136 -5.73 6.06 1.63
N ARG A 137 -5.73 4.89 0.95
CA ARG A 137 -4.93 4.65 -0.25
C ARG A 137 -5.79 4.10 -1.36
N TYR A 138 -5.52 4.53 -2.58
CA TYR A 138 -6.00 3.89 -3.80
C TYR A 138 -4.80 3.25 -4.48
N GLN A 139 -4.83 1.93 -4.59
CA GLN A 139 -3.70 1.15 -5.09
C GLN A 139 -4.08 0.37 -6.32
N HIS A 140 -3.20 0.38 -7.32
CA HIS A 140 -3.29 -0.41 -8.53
C HIS A 140 -2.13 -1.40 -8.58
N LEU A 141 -2.41 -2.67 -8.87
CA LEU A 141 -1.41 -3.70 -9.08
C LEU A 141 -1.51 -4.24 -10.50
N SER A 142 -0.39 -4.25 -11.21
CA SER A 142 -0.27 -4.82 -12.55
C SER A 142 1.21 -5.09 -12.85
N ASN A 143 1.50 -5.81 -13.94
CA ASN A 143 2.88 -5.97 -14.39
C ASN A 143 3.29 -4.93 -15.45
N ALA A 144 2.52 -3.86 -15.58
CA ALA A 144 2.75 -2.79 -16.57
C ALA A 144 2.79 -3.29 -18.03
N GLY A 145 2.14 -4.42 -18.32
CA GLY A 145 2.13 -4.98 -19.67
C GLY A 145 3.38 -5.77 -20.04
N ILE A 146 4.28 -6.03 -19.07
CA ILE A 146 5.52 -6.79 -19.33
C ILE A 146 5.21 -8.20 -19.84
N LYS A 147 4.15 -8.83 -19.30
CA LYS A 147 3.73 -10.17 -19.68
C LYS A 147 2.21 -10.26 -19.60
N GLY A 148 1.57 -10.70 -20.67
CA GLY A 148 0.13 -10.96 -20.68
C GLY A 148 -0.23 -12.40 -20.29
N PRO A 149 -1.51 -12.66 -19.92
CA PRO A 149 -2.57 -11.68 -19.73
C PRO A 149 -2.41 -10.94 -18.39
N ASN A 150 -2.83 -9.68 -18.34
CA ASN A 150 -2.72 -8.88 -17.13
C ASN A 150 -3.78 -7.78 -17.08
N GLN A 151 -4.92 -8.05 -16.44
CA GLN A 151 -5.97 -7.07 -16.23
C GLN A 151 -5.68 -6.12 -15.07
N GLY A 152 -4.75 -6.47 -14.18
CA GLY A 152 -4.50 -5.70 -12.98
C GLY A 152 -5.65 -5.76 -11.99
N ILE A 153 -5.51 -5.08 -10.87
CA ILE A 153 -6.56 -4.93 -9.86
C ILE A 153 -6.35 -3.63 -9.11
N ASN A 154 -7.45 -2.99 -8.71
CA ASN A 154 -7.43 -1.76 -7.92
C ASN A 154 -8.08 -2.01 -6.56
N PHE A 155 -7.49 -1.40 -5.53
CA PHE A 155 -8.01 -1.47 -4.17
C PHE A 155 -8.25 -0.08 -3.60
N ASN A 156 -9.38 0.09 -2.92
CA ASN A 156 -9.60 1.18 -1.98
C ASN A 156 -9.23 0.67 -0.59
N GLN A 157 -8.29 1.34 0.09
CA GLN A 157 -7.69 0.84 1.32
C GLN A 157 -7.81 1.86 2.45
N VAL A 158 -8.14 1.37 3.65
CA VAL A 158 -7.99 2.10 4.90
C VAL A 158 -6.77 1.53 5.61
N ARG A 159 -5.93 2.40 6.13
CA ARG A 159 -4.65 2.02 6.72
C ARG A 159 -4.47 2.65 8.09
N LEU A 160 -4.03 1.84 9.03
CA LEU A 160 -3.63 2.26 10.37
C LEU A 160 -2.14 2.01 10.51
N GLN A 161 -1.40 3.00 10.99
CA GLN A 161 0.03 2.86 11.24
C GLN A 161 0.37 3.43 12.61
N TYR A 162 1.29 2.76 13.28
CA TYR A 162 1.91 3.26 14.51
C TYR A 162 3.37 3.60 14.20
N HIS A 163 3.76 4.83 14.49
CA HIS A 163 5.13 5.32 14.34
C HIS A 163 5.84 5.28 15.71
N PHE A 164 6.95 4.61 15.74
CA PHE A 164 7.76 4.52 16.98
C PHE A 164 8.49 5.81 17.26
#